data_52a40db1c38f6f303f000a7079df4e05
#
_entry.id   52a40db1c38f6f303f000a7079df4e05
#
_cell.length_a   1.000
_cell.length_b   1.000
_cell.length_c   1.000
_cell.angle_alpha   90.00
_cell.angle_beta   90.00
_cell.angle_gamma   90.00
#
_symmetry.space_group_name_H-M   'P 1'
#
loop_
_entity.id
_entity.type
_entity.pdbx_description
1 polymer ?
#
loop_
_entity_poly.entity_id
_entity_poly.type
_entity_poly.pdbx_seq_one_letter_code
_entity_poly.pdbx_strand_id
1 'polypeptide(L)'
;MLEAWKIVINKRNDWVLKLVGEGEQKKVLIEQCKMLGIEKTVIFKETTKNMMEEYRNASMFLMTSRYEGLPMVLLEAISFGVPCVSFNCPHGPADIIKNGENGILVENESIEEFANAILKLIDDEDLRKKMGKAAIESSKDYLPERIMPQWIDLFNKLTTDNIQ
;
A
#
# COMPACT_ATOMS: atom_id res chain seq x y z
N MET A 1 9.52 0.97 7.73
CA MET A 1 9.78 0.18 6.50
C MET A 1 11.11 -0.58 6.56
N LEU A 2 12.28 0.06 6.55
CA LEU A 2 13.58 -0.62 6.45
C LEU A 2 13.88 -1.58 7.59
N GLU A 3 13.52 -1.26 8.83
CA GLU A 3 13.66 -2.16 9.98
C GLU A 3 12.80 -3.41 9.84
N ALA A 4 11.55 -3.27 9.40
CA ALA A 4 10.71 -4.42 9.12
C ALA A 4 11.28 -5.25 7.95
N TRP A 5 11.80 -4.60 6.91
CA TRP A 5 12.46 -5.29 5.81
C TRP A 5 13.69 -6.08 6.26
N LYS A 6 14.46 -5.56 7.22
CA LYS A 6 15.58 -6.30 7.83
C LYS A 6 15.12 -7.61 8.48
N ILE A 7 13.99 -7.61 9.17
CA ILE A 7 13.42 -8.83 9.75
C ILE A 7 13.03 -9.83 8.64
N VAL A 8 12.42 -9.32 7.57
CA VAL A 8 12.00 -10.14 6.42
C VAL A 8 13.21 -10.82 5.78
N ILE A 9 14.26 -10.07 5.41
CA ILE A 9 15.39 -10.63 4.66
C ILE A 9 16.27 -11.57 5.48
N ASN A 10 16.20 -11.51 6.79
CA ASN A 10 16.86 -12.50 7.66
C ASN A 10 16.23 -13.89 7.54
N LYS A 11 14.96 -13.98 7.08
CA LYS A 11 14.22 -15.23 6.86
C LYS A 11 14.09 -15.58 5.37
N ARG A 12 13.95 -14.56 4.52
CA ARG A 12 13.68 -14.68 3.08
C ARG A 12 14.52 -13.67 2.29
N ASN A 13 15.73 -14.06 1.94
CA ASN A 13 16.71 -13.21 1.26
C ASN A 13 16.61 -13.22 -0.28
N ASP A 14 15.61 -13.89 -0.80
CA ASP A 14 15.29 -14.03 -2.23
C ASP A 14 14.34 -12.95 -2.75
N TRP A 15 13.97 -11.98 -1.91
CA TRP A 15 13.06 -10.88 -2.25
C TRP A 15 13.78 -9.53 -2.27
N VAL A 16 13.16 -8.58 -2.97
CA VAL A 16 13.67 -7.22 -3.14
C VAL A 16 12.60 -6.22 -2.72
N LEU A 17 12.98 -5.25 -1.90
CA LEU A 17 12.19 -4.06 -1.63
C LEU A 17 12.54 -2.98 -2.65
N LYS A 18 11.57 -2.52 -3.41
CA LYS A 18 11.74 -1.39 -4.33
C LYS A 18 11.09 -0.14 -3.74
N LEU A 19 11.88 0.90 -3.56
CA LEU A 19 11.43 2.23 -3.15
C LEU A 19 11.45 3.13 -4.39
N VAL A 20 10.26 3.57 -4.83
CA VAL A 20 10.12 4.42 -6.02
C VAL A 20 9.81 5.83 -5.58
N GLY A 21 10.61 6.78 -6.02
CA GLY A 21 10.43 8.19 -5.70
C GLY A 21 11.73 8.91 -5.41
N GLU A 22 11.61 10.22 -5.23
CA GLU A 22 12.68 11.13 -4.84
C GLU A 22 12.27 11.89 -3.58
N GLY A 23 13.23 12.38 -2.85
CA GLY A 23 13.00 13.16 -1.64
C GLY A 23 14.29 13.43 -0.87
N GLU A 24 14.24 14.41 -0.01
CA GLU A 24 15.40 14.85 0.79
C GLU A 24 15.96 13.72 1.68
N GLN A 25 15.13 12.79 2.09
CA GLN A 25 15.52 11.68 2.95
C GLN A 25 16.23 10.54 2.22
N LYS A 26 16.30 10.54 0.89
CA LYS A 26 16.89 9.44 0.11
C LYS A 26 18.29 9.07 0.58
N LYS A 27 19.15 10.07 0.84
CA LYS A 27 20.52 9.83 1.34
C LYS A 27 20.52 9.15 2.71
N VAL A 28 19.67 9.62 3.60
CA VAL A 28 19.53 9.06 4.96
C VAL A 28 19.05 7.61 4.91
N LEU A 29 18.08 7.30 4.05
CA LEU A 29 17.58 5.94 3.85
C LEU A 29 18.64 5.00 3.27
N ILE A 30 19.48 5.48 2.34
CA ILE A 30 20.61 4.70 1.80
C ILE A 30 21.61 4.37 2.91
N GLU A 31 21.98 5.34 3.75
CA GLU A 31 22.88 5.08 4.90
C GLU A 31 22.25 4.13 5.91
N GLN A 32 20.95 4.25 6.17
CA GLN A 32 20.22 3.32 7.04
C GLN A 32 20.24 1.89 6.46
N CYS A 33 20.09 1.72 5.14
CA CYS A 33 20.22 0.42 4.51
C CYS A 33 21.60 -0.22 4.76
N LYS A 34 22.67 0.57 4.65
CA LYS A 34 24.03 0.10 4.95
C LYS A 34 24.20 -0.30 6.41
N MET A 35 23.72 0.53 7.34
CA MET A 35 23.78 0.22 8.78
C MET A 35 23.01 -1.06 9.12
N LEU A 36 21.90 -1.31 8.45
CA LEU A 36 21.10 -2.51 8.62
C LEU A 36 21.64 -3.72 7.82
N GLY A 37 22.62 -3.52 6.94
CA GLY A 37 23.16 -4.58 6.06
C GLY A 37 22.14 -5.14 5.08
N ILE A 38 21.28 -4.27 4.51
CA ILE A 38 20.19 -4.65 3.60
C ILE A 38 20.32 -4.03 2.20
N GLU A 39 21.42 -3.32 1.92
CA GLU A 39 21.62 -2.57 0.70
C GLU A 39 21.52 -3.42 -0.58
N LYS A 40 21.81 -4.73 -0.49
CA LYS A 40 21.73 -5.65 -1.63
C LYS A 40 20.29 -6.06 -1.97
N THR A 41 19.35 -5.83 -1.06
CA THR A 41 17.94 -6.23 -1.19
C THR A 41 17.00 -5.04 -1.27
N VAL A 42 17.53 -3.81 -1.28
CA VAL A 42 16.74 -2.59 -1.42
C VAL A 42 17.15 -1.85 -2.68
N ILE A 43 16.20 -1.60 -3.57
CA ILE A 43 16.41 -0.84 -4.81
C ILE A 43 15.74 0.52 -4.66
N PHE A 44 16.51 1.58 -4.81
CA PHE A 44 16.02 2.95 -4.92
C PHE A 44 15.82 3.28 -6.40
N LYS A 45 14.60 3.45 -6.84
CA LYS A 45 14.24 3.87 -8.19
C LYS A 45 13.81 5.33 -8.17
N GLU A 46 14.24 6.10 -9.16
CA GLU A 46 13.78 7.49 -9.35
C GLU A 46 12.29 7.53 -9.67
N THR A 47 11.70 8.73 -9.56
CA THR A 47 10.32 8.96 -9.99
C THR A 47 10.11 8.52 -11.43
N THR A 48 9.02 7.84 -11.70
CA THR A 48 8.67 7.37 -13.03
C THR A 48 7.29 7.89 -13.44
N LYS A 49 7.14 8.19 -14.72
CA LYS A 49 5.83 8.50 -15.30
C LYS A 49 5.00 7.23 -15.56
N ASN A 50 5.61 6.05 -15.48
CA ASN A 50 4.96 4.76 -15.71
C ASN A 50 4.83 3.95 -14.42
N MET A 51 4.10 4.49 -13.43
CA MET A 51 3.82 3.77 -12.17
C MET A 51 3.01 2.48 -12.40
N MET A 52 2.22 2.42 -13.46
CA MET A 52 1.45 1.23 -13.83
C MET A 52 2.33 0.00 -14.03
N GLU A 53 3.51 0.18 -14.62
CA GLU A 53 4.48 -0.91 -14.79
C GLU A 53 5.06 -1.38 -13.45
N GLU A 54 5.29 -0.46 -12.52
CA GLU A 54 5.75 -0.82 -11.17
C GLU A 54 4.72 -1.68 -10.44
N TYR A 55 3.45 -1.28 -10.48
CA TYR A 55 2.38 -2.08 -9.88
C TYR A 55 2.23 -3.46 -10.54
N ARG A 56 2.26 -3.54 -11.88
CA ARG A 56 2.16 -4.83 -12.61
C ARG A 56 3.29 -5.81 -12.26
N ASN A 57 4.46 -5.29 -11.93
CA ASN A 57 5.64 -6.09 -11.57
C ASN A 57 5.78 -6.31 -10.06
N ALA A 58 4.90 -5.73 -9.25
CA ALA A 58 4.91 -5.88 -7.81
C ALA A 58 4.15 -7.12 -7.36
N SER A 59 4.71 -7.88 -6.44
CA SER A 59 4.03 -9.01 -5.80
C SER A 59 3.15 -8.57 -4.63
N MET A 60 3.47 -7.43 -4.01
CA MET A 60 2.72 -6.77 -2.95
C MET A 60 3.11 -5.30 -2.87
N PHE A 61 2.24 -4.47 -2.33
CA PHE A 61 2.49 -3.06 -2.04
C PHE A 61 2.61 -2.85 -0.54
N LEU A 62 3.61 -2.08 -0.12
CA LEU A 62 3.93 -1.85 1.29
C LEU A 62 3.77 -0.36 1.64
N MET A 63 2.99 -0.04 2.66
CA MET A 63 2.79 1.33 3.12
C MET A 63 3.00 1.45 4.64
N THR A 64 3.90 2.34 5.04
CA THR A 64 4.22 2.62 6.45
C THR A 64 3.98 4.08 6.82
N SER A 65 3.00 4.71 6.20
CA SER A 65 2.59 6.06 6.54
C SER A 65 2.06 6.11 7.97
N ARG A 66 2.40 7.17 8.69
CA ARG A 66 1.89 7.43 10.05
C ARG A 66 0.58 8.20 10.04
N TYR A 67 0.32 8.89 8.95
CA TYR A 67 -0.88 9.69 8.75
C TYR A 67 -1.21 9.77 7.26
N GLU A 68 -2.47 9.62 6.93
CA GLU A 68 -3.02 9.75 5.57
C GLU A 68 -4.39 10.44 5.61
N GLY A 69 -4.85 10.91 4.45
CA GLY A 69 -6.25 11.23 4.23
C GLY A 69 -6.92 10.05 3.52
N LEU A 70 -6.86 10.04 2.19
CA LEU A 70 -7.21 8.90 1.37
C LEU A 70 -5.98 8.54 0.51
N PRO A 71 -5.25 7.46 0.83
CA PRO A 71 -3.99 7.14 0.15
C PRO A 71 -4.24 6.61 -1.26
N MET A 72 -4.12 7.49 -2.25
CA MET A 72 -4.33 7.15 -3.67
C MET A 72 -3.43 6.01 -4.14
N VAL A 73 -2.23 5.91 -3.59
CA VAL A 73 -1.29 4.82 -3.91
C VAL A 73 -1.82 3.43 -3.53
N LEU A 74 -2.66 3.34 -2.49
CA LEU A 74 -3.35 2.08 -2.16
C LEU A 74 -4.46 1.78 -3.18
N LEU A 75 -5.24 2.78 -3.59
CA LEU A 75 -6.26 2.62 -4.64
C LEU A 75 -5.63 2.21 -5.96
N GLU A 76 -4.51 2.82 -6.30
CA GLU A 76 -3.73 2.44 -7.48
C GLU A 76 -3.27 0.97 -7.36
N ALA A 77 -2.61 0.59 -6.27
CA ALA A 77 -2.11 -0.77 -6.08
C ALA A 77 -3.23 -1.83 -6.19
N ILE A 78 -4.36 -1.63 -5.48
CA ILE A 78 -5.48 -2.58 -5.52
C ILE A 78 -6.13 -2.67 -6.90
N SER A 79 -6.15 -1.58 -7.69
CA SER A 79 -6.68 -1.58 -9.05
C SER A 79 -5.87 -2.45 -10.01
N PHE A 80 -4.58 -2.65 -9.73
CA PHE A 80 -3.70 -3.58 -10.44
C PHE A 80 -3.69 -5.00 -9.84
N GLY A 81 -4.51 -5.26 -8.83
CA GLY A 81 -4.56 -6.56 -8.17
C GLY A 81 -3.35 -6.85 -7.29
N VAL A 82 -2.69 -5.81 -6.81
CA VAL A 82 -1.54 -5.92 -5.91
C VAL A 82 -2.05 -5.91 -4.47
N PRO A 83 -1.91 -7.02 -3.71
CA PRO A 83 -2.30 -7.04 -2.31
C PRO A 83 -1.43 -6.10 -1.49
N CYS A 84 -2.05 -5.34 -0.59
CA CYS A 84 -1.37 -4.32 0.18
C CYS A 84 -1.09 -4.81 1.61
N VAL A 85 0.08 -4.46 2.15
CA VAL A 85 0.36 -4.50 3.59
C VAL A 85 0.55 -3.06 4.05
N SER A 86 -0.27 -2.61 4.98
CA SER A 86 -0.26 -1.22 5.44
C SER A 86 -0.34 -1.12 6.94
N PHE A 87 0.32 -0.11 7.50
CA PHE A 87 -0.04 0.37 8.82
C PHE A 87 -1.48 0.88 8.81
N ASN A 88 -2.20 0.57 9.87
CA ASN A 88 -3.54 1.10 10.11
C ASN A 88 -3.42 2.47 10.82
N CYS A 89 -2.84 3.45 10.11
CA CYS A 89 -2.78 4.81 10.61
C CYS A 89 -4.18 5.46 10.63
N PRO A 90 -4.40 6.51 11.44
CA PRO A 90 -5.67 7.22 11.45
C PRO A 90 -6.07 7.67 10.05
N HIS A 91 -7.28 7.29 9.63
CA HIS A 91 -7.88 7.57 8.32
C HIS A 91 -7.19 6.93 7.10
N GLY A 92 -7.96 6.58 6.13
CA GLY A 92 -7.56 6.16 4.79
C GLY A 92 -7.26 4.69 4.59
N PRO A 93 -6.25 4.05 5.22
CA PRO A 93 -5.93 2.65 4.92
C PRO A 93 -7.09 1.69 5.20
N ALA A 94 -7.79 1.83 6.34
CA ALA A 94 -8.92 0.99 6.69
C ALA A 94 -10.18 1.23 5.84
N ASP A 95 -10.25 2.37 5.15
CA ASP A 95 -11.34 2.64 4.21
C ASP A 95 -11.15 1.86 2.91
N ILE A 96 -9.91 1.53 2.55
CA ILE A 96 -9.53 0.89 1.28
C ILE A 96 -9.25 -0.59 1.48
N ILE A 97 -8.51 -0.94 2.55
CA ILE A 97 -8.08 -2.31 2.82
C ILE A 97 -9.08 -3.00 3.75
N LYS A 98 -9.74 -4.03 3.24
CA LYS A 98 -10.51 -4.99 4.03
C LYS A 98 -9.53 -6.03 4.55
N ASN A 99 -9.15 -5.93 5.83
CA ASN A 99 -8.11 -6.75 6.44
C ASN A 99 -8.35 -8.26 6.26
N GLY A 100 -7.37 -8.95 5.70
CA GLY A 100 -7.44 -10.40 5.41
C GLY A 100 -8.17 -10.76 4.11
N GLU A 101 -8.80 -9.79 3.42
CA GLU A 101 -9.54 -10.02 2.18
C GLU A 101 -8.76 -9.52 0.95
N ASN A 102 -8.49 -8.21 0.85
CA ASN A 102 -7.76 -7.58 -0.26
C ASN A 102 -6.38 -7.05 0.12
N GLY A 103 -5.96 -7.24 1.38
CA GLY A 103 -4.68 -6.84 1.94
C GLY A 103 -4.61 -7.13 3.43
N ILE A 104 -3.56 -6.67 4.07
CA ILE A 104 -3.33 -6.84 5.51
C ILE A 104 -3.10 -5.46 6.14
N LEU A 105 -3.91 -5.15 7.15
CA LEU A 105 -3.72 -4.01 8.04
C LEU A 105 -3.02 -4.51 9.30
N VAL A 106 -1.99 -3.80 9.73
CA VAL A 106 -1.28 -4.06 10.98
C VAL A 106 -1.37 -2.84 11.88
N GLU A 107 -1.15 -3.03 13.17
CA GLU A 107 -1.13 -1.94 14.12
C GLU A 107 -0.13 -0.85 13.69
N ASN A 108 -0.53 0.41 13.88
CA ASN A 108 0.32 1.54 13.47
C ASN A 108 1.66 1.49 14.18
N GLU A 109 2.74 1.65 13.42
CA GLU A 109 4.13 1.60 13.87
C GLU A 109 4.61 0.24 14.42
N SER A 110 3.80 -0.84 14.37
CA SER A 110 4.21 -2.19 14.76
C SER A 110 5.13 -2.81 13.70
N ILE A 111 6.44 -2.69 13.91
CA ILE A 111 7.48 -3.15 12.97
C ILE A 111 7.43 -4.68 12.80
N GLU A 112 7.27 -5.41 13.92
CA GLU A 112 7.26 -6.88 13.92
C GLU A 112 6.02 -7.43 13.23
N GLU A 113 4.83 -6.86 13.50
CA GLU A 113 3.60 -7.28 12.82
C GLU A 113 3.66 -7.00 11.33
N PHE A 114 4.23 -5.84 10.95
CA PHE A 114 4.40 -5.49 9.55
C PHE A 114 5.32 -6.48 8.83
N ALA A 115 6.45 -6.84 9.45
CA ALA A 115 7.37 -7.84 8.90
C ALA A 115 6.69 -9.22 8.80
N ASN A 116 5.92 -9.63 9.81
CA ASN A 116 5.20 -10.92 9.79
C ASN A 116 4.10 -10.94 8.72
N ALA A 117 3.40 -9.82 8.49
CA ALA A 117 2.43 -9.70 7.41
C ALA A 117 3.09 -9.84 6.02
N ILE A 118 4.26 -9.24 5.83
CA ILE A 118 5.05 -9.40 4.59
C ILE A 118 5.45 -10.87 4.42
N LEU A 119 6.01 -11.51 5.44
CA LEU A 119 6.44 -12.91 5.40
C LEU A 119 5.27 -13.84 5.08
N LYS A 120 4.10 -13.61 5.67
CA LYS A 120 2.88 -14.37 5.37
C LYS A 120 2.54 -14.32 3.88
N LEU A 121 2.64 -13.14 3.26
CA LEU A 121 2.39 -13.01 1.82
C LEU A 121 3.55 -13.57 0.97
N ILE A 122 4.78 -13.55 1.46
CA ILE A 122 5.93 -14.17 0.79
C ILE A 122 5.76 -15.69 0.73
N ASP A 123 5.37 -16.29 1.83
CA ASP A 123 5.31 -17.75 1.98
C ASP A 123 4.05 -18.38 1.36
N ASP A 124 3.01 -17.59 1.13
CA ASP A 124 1.72 -18.06 0.59
C ASP A 124 1.37 -17.34 -0.72
N GLU A 125 1.77 -17.94 -1.84
CA GLU A 125 1.47 -17.40 -3.18
C GLU A 125 -0.02 -17.46 -3.51
N ASP A 126 -0.72 -18.49 -3.07
CA ASP A 126 -2.16 -18.63 -3.32
C ASP A 126 -2.95 -17.57 -2.57
N LEU A 127 -2.53 -17.25 -1.33
CA LEU A 127 -3.10 -16.13 -0.57
C LEU A 127 -2.85 -14.81 -1.30
N ARG A 128 -1.64 -14.55 -1.81
CA ARG A 128 -1.35 -13.35 -2.59
C ARG A 128 -2.27 -13.23 -3.80
N LYS A 129 -2.41 -14.32 -4.57
CA LYS A 129 -3.29 -14.37 -5.75
C LYS A 129 -4.76 -14.15 -5.39
N LYS A 130 -5.21 -14.76 -4.29
CA LYS A 130 -6.57 -14.59 -3.79
C LYS A 130 -6.84 -13.14 -3.38
N MET A 131 -5.95 -12.57 -2.59
CA MET A 131 -6.05 -11.17 -2.18
C MET A 131 -5.98 -10.20 -3.38
N GLY A 132 -5.12 -10.48 -4.35
CA GLY A 132 -5.03 -9.68 -5.57
C GLY A 132 -6.34 -9.66 -6.38
N LYS A 133 -7.03 -10.79 -6.48
CA LYS A 133 -8.36 -10.84 -7.11
C LYS A 133 -9.39 -10.03 -6.32
N ALA A 134 -9.41 -10.16 -5.00
CA ALA A 134 -10.30 -9.38 -4.14
C ALA A 134 -9.98 -7.88 -4.19
N ALA A 135 -8.71 -7.51 -4.34
CA ALA A 135 -8.26 -6.14 -4.50
C ALA A 135 -8.85 -5.49 -5.77
N ILE A 136 -8.81 -6.18 -6.92
CA ILE A 136 -9.45 -5.70 -8.16
C ILE A 136 -10.95 -5.49 -7.96
N GLU A 137 -11.64 -6.43 -7.31
CA GLU A 137 -13.09 -6.29 -7.09
C GLU A 137 -13.39 -5.08 -6.19
N SER A 138 -12.66 -4.91 -5.08
CA SER A 138 -12.88 -3.78 -4.17
C SER A 138 -12.50 -2.43 -4.77
N SER A 139 -11.55 -2.38 -5.72
CA SER A 139 -11.20 -1.13 -6.40
C SER A 139 -12.36 -0.55 -7.23
N LYS A 140 -13.31 -1.38 -7.65
CA LYS A 140 -14.48 -0.95 -8.42
C LYS A 140 -15.41 -0.02 -7.63
N ASP A 141 -15.37 -0.09 -6.30
CA ASP A 141 -16.19 0.78 -5.44
C ASP A 141 -15.73 2.24 -5.50
N TYR A 142 -14.49 2.48 -5.96
CA TYR A 142 -13.88 3.81 -6.09
C TYR A 142 -13.90 4.36 -7.53
N LEU A 143 -14.54 3.67 -8.45
CA LEU A 143 -14.69 4.16 -9.82
C LEU A 143 -15.58 5.40 -9.88
N PRO A 144 -15.34 6.32 -10.84
CA PRO A 144 -16.17 7.51 -11.02
C PRO A 144 -17.66 7.19 -11.12
N GLU A 145 -18.03 6.11 -11.77
CA GLU A 145 -19.43 5.66 -11.95
C GLU A 145 -20.12 5.29 -10.62
N ARG A 146 -19.34 4.97 -9.59
CA ARG A 146 -19.83 4.69 -8.24
C ARG A 146 -19.82 5.91 -7.34
N ILE A 147 -18.81 6.74 -7.48
CA ILE A 147 -18.59 7.89 -6.60
C ILE A 147 -19.35 9.13 -7.04
N MET A 148 -19.40 9.42 -8.35
CA MET A 148 -20.05 10.63 -8.85
C MET A 148 -21.54 10.74 -8.52
N PRO A 149 -22.37 9.69 -8.58
CA PRO A 149 -23.76 9.77 -8.15
C PRO A 149 -23.92 10.22 -6.70
N GLN A 150 -23.02 9.77 -5.79
CA GLN A 150 -23.06 10.17 -4.38
C GLN A 150 -22.80 11.67 -4.19
N TRP A 151 -21.89 12.25 -4.97
CA TRP A 151 -21.66 13.69 -4.98
C TRP A 151 -22.85 14.47 -5.52
N ILE A 152 -23.46 14.00 -6.61
CA ILE A 152 -24.66 14.61 -7.19
C ILE A 152 -25.81 14.62 -6.19
N ASP A 153 -26.05 13.49 -5.51
CA ASP A 153 -27.09 13.37 -4.50
C ASP A 153 -26.83 14.31 -3.31
N LEU A 154 -25.57 14.41 -2.86
CA LEU A 154 -25.18 15.33 -1.79
C LEU A 154 -25.45 16.79 -2.18
N PHE A 155 -25.01 17.21 -3.36
CA PHE A 155 -25.25 18.57 -3.85
C PHE A 155 -26.72 18.89 -4.02
N ASN A 156 -27.54 17.97 -4.53
CA ASN A 156 -28.98 18.16 -4.64
C ASN A 156 -29.65 18.35 -3.28
N LYS A 157 -29.27 17.57 -2.26
CA LYS A 157 -29.76 17.75 -0.88
C LYS A 157 -29.41 19.12 -0.33
N LEU A 158 -28.13 19.51 -0.42
CA LEU A 158 -27.67 20.80 0.12
C LEU A 158 -28.30 21.99 -0.57
N THR A 159 -28.63 21.92 -1.87
CA THR A 159 -29.30 22.99 -2.59
C THR A 159 -30.81 23.07 -2.28
N THR A 160 -31.43 21.92 -1.98
CA THR A 160 -32.87 21.87 -1.64
C THR A 160 -33.12 22.40 -0.23
N ASP A 161 -32.22 22.09 0.73
CA ASP A 161 -32.32 22.50 2.13
C ASP A 161 -32.02 24.03 2.34
N ASN A 162 -31.35 24.67 1.38
CA ASN A 162 -31.05 26.11 1.44
C ASN A 162 -32.12 26.99 0.78
N ILE A 163 -33.27 26.47 0.35
CA ILE A 163 -34.38 27.21 -0.28
C ILE A 163 -35.57 27.37 0.72
N GLN A 164 -35.39 26.99 1.97
CA GLN A 164 -36.31 27.31 3.08
C GLN A 164 -35.72 28.47 3.93
#